data_aefcd9996910581c358e41858c484bbf
#
_entry.id   aefcd9996910581c358e41858c484bbf
#
_cell.length_a   1.000
_cell.length_b   1.000
_cell.length_c   1.000
_cell.angle_alpha   90.00
_cell.angle_beta   90.00
_cell.angle_gamma   90.00
#
_symmetry.space_group_name_H-M   'P 1'
#
loop_
_entity.id
_entity.type
_entity.pdbx_description
1 polymer ?
#
loop_
_entity_poly.entity_id
_entity_poly.type
_entity_poly.pdbx_seq_one_letter_code
_entity_poly.pdbx_strand_id
1 'polypeptide(L)'
;MLPANSWDLIICNPPYFRYNEEVRVSNKQSSSIARHEILIDFETIVSKTKTLLSNKGKFIFIHITDRLDEIIKTLYKYNFSIAKMQFIYTDEQDAKRVIIEAVKHDNVHTKVMPSIFVKN
;
A
#
# COMPACT_ATOMS: atom_id res chain seq x y z
N MET A 1 4.50 4.73 -23.85
CA MET A 1 4.44 3.55 -22.96
C MET A 1 5.76 3.39 -22.23
N LEU A 2 5.70 3.16 -20.91
CA LEU A 2 6.91 2.99 -20.13
C LEU A 2 7.51 1.58 -20.34
N PRO A 3 8.83 1.48 -20.51
CA PRO A 3 9.45 0.16 -20.73
C PRO A 3 9.36 -0.72 -19.49
N ALA A 4 9.12 -2.01 -19.69
CA ALA A 4 9.08 -3.00 -18.63
C ALA A 4 10.47 -3.24 -18.04
N ASN A 5 10.52 -3.63 -16.77
CA ASN A 5 11.74 -4.04 -16.06
C ASN A 5 12.88 -3.02 -16.10
N SER A 6 12.55 -1.73 -16.12
CA SER A 6 13.57 -0.69 -16.30
C SER A 6 13.63 0.34 -15.18
N TRP A 7 12.69 0.32 -14.24
CA TRP A 7 12.64 1.29 -13.15
C TRP A 7 13.17 0.69 -11.86
N ASP A 8 13.97 1.44 -11.13
CA ASP A 8 14.55 0.99 -9.86
C ASP A 8 13.73 1.40 -8.65
N LEU A 9 12.90 2.42 -8.80
CA LEU A 9 12.10 2.94 -7.70
C LEU A 9 10.79 3.50 -8.23
N ILE A 10 9.70 3.08 -7.63
CA ILE A 10 8.37 3.64 -7.88
C ILE A 10 7.77 4.03 -6.56
N ILE A 11 7.29 5.26 -6.47
CA ILE A 11 6.61 5.78 -5.27
C ILE A 11 5.16 6.07 -5.65
N CYS A 12 4.24 5.64 -4.80
CA CYS A 12 2.82 5.80 -5.06
C CYS A 12 2.09 6.31 -3.82
N ASN A 13 1.21 7.28 -4.04
CA ASN A 13 0.25 7.74 -3.04
C ASN A 13 -1.14 7.64 -3.68
N PRO A 14 -1.77 6.45 -3.61
CA PRO A 14 -3.06 6.24 -4.29
C PRO A 14 -4.17 7.13 -3.73
N PRO A 15 -5.19 7.45 -4.53
CA PRO A 15 -6.26 8.37 -4.11
C PRO A 15 -7.33 7.74 -3.21
N TYR A 16 -7.04 6.64 -2.55
CA TYR A 16 -8.00 5.92 -1.72
C TYR A 16 -8.51 6.73 -0.53
N PHE A 17 -7.75 7.74 -0.07
CA PHE A 17 -8.22 8.60 1.02
C PHE A 17 -9.47 9.38 0.63
N ARG A 18 -9.47 9.96 -0.55
CA ARG A 18 -10.63 10.69 -1.06
C ARG A 18 -11.83 9.79 -1.18
N TYR A 19 -11.61 8.61 -1.74
CA TYR A 19 -12.66 7.64 -1.93
C TYR A 19 -13.28 7.26 -0.58
N ASN A 20 -12.44 6.93 0.38
CA ASN A 20 -12.88 6.54 1.70
C ASN A 20 -13.64 7.68 2.42
N GLU A 21 -13.20 8.91 2.28
CA GLU A 21 -13.86 10.06 2.86
C GLU A 21 -15.21 10.33 2.21
N GLU A 22 -15.31 10.19 0.91
CA GLU A 22 -16.54 10.42 0.17
C GLU A 22 -17.65 9.46 0.56
N VAL A 23 -17.33 8.25 0.94
CA VAL A 23 -18.34 7.22 1.25
C VAL A 23 -18.59 7.03 2.74
N ARG A 24 -17.91 7.75 3.61
CA ARG A 24 -18.03 7.55 5.06
C ARG A 24 -19.42 7.84 5.62
N VAL A 25 -20.20 8.67 4.95
CA VAL A 25 -21.57 8.99 5.36
C VAL A 25 -22.57 7.98 4.84
N SER A 26 -22.12 7.04 4.05
CA SER A 26 -22.97 6.02 3.46
C SER A 26 -23.29 4.92 4.48
N ASN A 27 -24.26 4.09 4.16
CA ASN A 27 -24.56 2.93 4.98
C ASN A 27 -23.41 1.91 4.92
N LYS A 28 -23.49 0.88 5.75
CA LYS A 28 -22.46 -0.14 5.83
C LYS A 28 -22.19 -0.83 4.49
N GLN A 29 -23.23 -1.03 3.70
CA GLN A 29 -23.10 -1.69 2.41
C GLN A 29 -22.25 -0.85 1.46
N SER A 30 -22.50 0.45 1.39
CA SER A 30 -21.72 1.35 0.54
C SER A 30 -20.26 1.39 0.98
N SER A 31 -20.00 1.39 2.28
CA SER A 31 -18.63 1.36 2.81
C SER A 31 -17.91 0.07 2.41
N SER A 32 -18.60 -1.07 2.48
CA SER A 32 -18.03 -2.35 2.07
C SER A 32 -17.68 -2.39 0.59
N ILE A 33 -18.55 -1.85 -0.26
CA ILE A 33 -18.33 -1.76 -1.69
C ILE A 33 -17.11 -0.86 -1.98
N ALA A 34 -17.04 0.28 -1.32
CA ALA A 34 -15.92 1.20 -1.49
C ALA A 34 -14.59 0.56 -1.10
N ARG A 35 -14.53 -0.16 0.01
CA ARG A 35 -13.33 -0.86 0.45
C ARG A 35 -12.91 -1.94 -0.55
N HIS A 36 -13.86 -2.66 -1.08
CA HIS A 36 -13.61 -3.70 -2.09
C HIS A 36 -12.99 -3.09 -3.35
N GLU A 37 -13.51 -1.98 -3.83
CA GLU A 37 -12.99 -1.28 -5.00
C GLU A 37 -11.58 -0.74 -4.75
N ILE A 38 -11.31 -0.21 -3.55
CA ILE A 38 -9.96 0.24 -3.18
C ILE A 38 -8.95 -0.90 -3.30
N LEU A 39 -9.29 -2.09 -2.85
CA LEU A 39 -8.38 -3.24 -2.90
C LEU A 39 -8.15 -3.73 -4.33
N ILE A 40 -9.19 -3.71 -5.17
CA ILE A 40 -9.05 -4.06 -6.59
C ILE A 40 -8.12 -3.06 -7.29
N ASP A 41 -8.31 -1.77 -7.03
CA ASP A 41 -7.44 -0.73 -7.59
C ASP A 41 -6.01 -0.91 -7.12
N PHE A 42 -5.81 -1.26 -5.86
CA PHE A 42 -4.49 -1.51 -5.32
C PHE A 42 -3.82 -2.70 -6.03
N GLU A 43 -4.55 -3.79 -6.24
CA GLU A 43 -4.02 -4.94 -6.96
C GLU A 43 -3.57 -4.56 -8.38
N THR A 44 -4.35 -3.72 -9.06
CA THR A 44 -3.99 -3.21 -10.38
C THR A 44 -2.69 -2.41 -10.32
N ILE A 45 -2.55 -1.55 -9.33
CA ILE A 45 -1.33 -0.76 -9.12
C ILE A 45 -0.13 -1.69 -8.89
N VAL A 46 -0.28 -2.68 -8.03
CA VAL A 46 0.81 -3.64 -7.73
C VAL A 46 1.21 -4.42 -9.00
N SER A 47 0.23 -4.88 -9.75
CA SER A 47 0.48 -5.62 -11.00
C SER A 47 1.26 -4.78 -12.01
N LYS A 48 0.86 -3.53 -12.21
CA LYS A 48 1.55 -2.62 -13.13
C LYS A 48 2.95 -2.27 -12.63
N THR A 49 3.07 -2.01 -11.34
CA THR A 49 4.36 -1.70 -10.70
C THR A 49 5.34 -2.86 -10.89
N LYS A 50 4.87 -4.09 -10.67
CA LYS A 50 5.69 -5.27 -10.90
C LYS A 50 6.24 -5.33 -12.32
N THR A 51 5.40 -5.00 -13.31
CA THR A 51 5.83 -5.01 -14.71
C THR A 51 6.91 -3.98 -14.99
N LEU A 52 6.80 -2.80 -14.39
CA LEU A 52 7.72 -1.69 -14.65
C LEU A 52 9.04 -1.81 -13.90
N LEU A 53 9.05 -2.35 -12.71
CA LEU A 53 10.24 -2.43 -11.87
C LEU A 53 11.23 -3.47 -12.38
N SER A 54 12.50 -3.14 -12.28
CA SER A 54 13.60 -4.10 -12.43
C SER A 54 13.63 -5.05 -11.23
N ASN A 55 14.30 -6.18 -11.35
CA ASN A 55 14.51 -7.09 -10.23
C ASN A 55 15.25 -6.34 -9.11
N LYS A 56 14.80 -6.55 -7.86
CA LYS A 56 15.26 -5.83 -6.67
C LYS A 56 14.88 -4.35 -6.67
N GLY A 57 14.07 -3.91 -7.64
CA GLY A 57 13.50 -2.58 -7.62
C GLY A 57 12.55 -2.39 -6.45
N LYS A 58 12.40 -1.16 -5.99
CA LYS A 58 11.62 -0.83 -4.80
C LYS A 58 10.33 -0.14 -5.15
N PHE A 59 9.28 -0.56 -4.46
CA PHE A 59 7.96 0.07 -4.53
C PHE A 59 7.63 0.61 -3.13
N ILE A 60 7.54 1.92 -3.02
CA ILE A 60 7.21 2.59 -1.76
C ILE A 60 5.86 3.25 -1.90
N PHE A 61 4.96 2.95 -0.97
CA PHE A 61 3.62 3.52 -1.00
C PHE A 61 3.08 3.73 0.40
N ILE A 62 2.10 4.60 0.51
CA ILE A 62 1.34 4.82 1.74
C ILE A 62 -0.07 4.27 1.53
N HIS A 63 -0.63 3.65 2.56
CA HIS A 63 -1.98 3.08 2.48
C HIS A 63 -2.66 3.15 3.84
N ILE A 64 -4.00 3.07 3.82
CA ILE A 64 -4.77 2.91 5.05
C ILE A 64 -4.58 1.50 5.59
N THR A 65 -4.69 1.34 6.91
CA THR A 65 -4.38 0.06 7.56
C THR A 65 -5.59 -0.89 7.68
N ASP A 66 -6.77 -0.46 7.25
CA ASP A 66 -8.00 -1.24 7.40
C ASP A 66 -7.92 -2.67 6.86
N ARG A 67 -7.18 -2.85 5.78
CA ARG A 67 -7.04 -4.14 5.10
C ARG A 67 -5.58 -4.52 4.93
N LEU A 68 -4.79 -4.27 5.97
CA LEU A 68 -3.36 -4.52 5.90
C LEU A 68 -3.04 -5.98 5.55
N ASP A 69 -3.80 -6.93 6.07
CA ASP A 69 -3.65 -8.34 5.75
C ASP A 69 -3.80 -8.62 4.25
N GLU A 70 -4.78 -8.01 3.62
CA GLU A 70 -5.02 -8.18 2.17
C GLU A 70 -3.96 -7.47 1.35
N ILE A 71 -3.47 -6.32 1.81
CA ILE A 71 -2.36 -5.61 1.16
C ILE A 71 -1.11 -6.49 1.14
N ILE A 72 -0.80 -7.10 2.26
CA ILE A 72 0.35 -8.01 2.39
C ILE A 72 0.21 -9.20 1.44
N LYS A 73 -0.96 -9.82 1.42
CA LYS A 73 -1.23 -10.95 0.52
C LYS A 73 -1.05 -10.56 -0.94
N THR A 74 -1.55 -9.39 -1.32
CA THR A 74 -1.43 -8.91 -2.70
C THR A 74 0.02 -8.72 -3.10
N LEU A 75 0.82 -8.12 -2.23
CA LEU A 75 2.25 -7.94 -2.50
C LEU A 75 2.95 -9.29 -2.73
N TYR A 76 2.72 -10.25 -1.86
CA TYR A 76 3.36 -11.57 -2.01
C TYR A 76 2.83 -12.34 -3.22
N LYS A 77 1.57 -12.16 -3.60
CA LYS A 77 1.02 -12.74 -4.82
C LYS A 77 1.80 -12.32 -6.06
N TYR A 78 2.31 -11.10 -6.08
CA TYR A 78 3.06 -10.55 -7.21
C TYR A 78 4.58 -10.59 -7.00
N ASN A 79 5.03 -11.45 -6.10
CA ASN A 79 6.48 -11.69 -5.82
C ASN A 79 7.22 -10.46 -5.29
N PHE A 80 6.51 -9.63 -4.52
CA PHE A 80 7.15 -8.61 -3.70
C PHE A 80 7.39 -9.16 -2.30
N SER A 81 8.54 -8.85 -1.72
CA SER A 81 8.78 -9.01 -0.30
C SER A 81 8.70 -7.64 0.36
N ILE A 82 8.29 -7.59 1.61
CA ILE A 82 8.18 -6.34 2.33
C ILE A 82 9.46 -6.10 3.13
N ALA A 83 10.21 -5.06 2.77
CA ALA A 83 11.46 -4.72 3.45
C ALA A 83 11.21 -3.85 4.68
N LYS A 84 10.29 -2.90 4.60
CA LYS A 84 10.03 -1.97 5.71
C LYS A 84 8.56 -1.65 5.82
N MET A 85 8.11 -1.49 7.07
CA MET A 85 6.80 -0.93 7.41
C MET A 85 7.00 0.18 8.44
N GLN A 86 6.26 1.26 8.27
CA GLN A 86 6.28 2.37 9.21
C GLN A 86 4.85 2.86 9.42
N PHE A 87 4.36 2.76 10.65
CA PHE A 87 2.99 3.12 10.98
C PHE A 87 2.89 4.59 11.35
N ILE A 88 1.79 5.21 10.94
CA ILE A 88 1.53 6.63 11.17
C ILE A 88 0.30 6.76 12.05
N TYR A 89 0.46 7.42 13.19
CA TYR A 89 -0.61 7.70 14.14
C TYR A 89 -1.02 9.17 14.03
N THR A 90 -2.31 9.40 13.94
CA THR A 90 -2.88 10.74 14.02
C THR A 90 -3.61 10.97 15.34
N ASP A 91 -3.81 9.91 16.10
CA ASP A 91 -4.34 9.93 17.46
C ASP A 91 -3.61 8.84 18.27
N GLU A 92 -4.00 8.67 19.54
CA GLU A 92 -3.30 7.74 20.43
C GLU A 92 -3.85 6.31 20.39
N GLN A 93 -4.87 6.05 19.57
CA GLN A 93 -5.52 4.74 19.59
C GLN A 93 -4.95 3.79 18.56
N ASP A 94 -5.14 4.10 17.28
CA ASP A 94 -4.79 3.19 16.21
C ASP A 94 -3.97 3.88 15.14
N ALA A 95 -3.04 3.13 14.57
CA ALA A 95 -2.35 3.57 13.36
C ALA A 95 -3.33 3.50 12.19
N LYS A 96 -3.64 4.64 11.58
CA LYS A 96 -4.58 4.71 10.46
C LYS A 96 -3.91 4.51 9.12
N ARG A 97 -2.61 4.75 9.02
CA ARG A 97 -1.85 4.66 7.78
C ARG A 97 -0.54 3.94 8.00
N VAL A 98 -0.03 3.37 6.93
CA VAL A 98 1.26 2.67 6.93
C VAL A 98 2.01 3.01 5.65
N ILE A 99 3.30 3.24 5.79
CA ILE A 99 4.23 3.35 4.66
C ILE A 99 4.89 1.99 4.51
N ILE A 100 4.85 1.44 3.30
CA ILE A 100 5.45 0.14 3.01
C ILE A 100 6.50 0.29 1.93
N GLU A 101 7.67 -0.29 2.16
CA GLU A 101 8.70 -0.46 1.15
C GLU A 101 8.73 -1.93 0.75
N ALA A 102 8.35 -2.21 -0.49
CA ALA A 102 8.34 -3.55 -1.05
C ALA A 102 9.46 -3.69 -2.07
N VAL A 103 10.02 -4.89 -2.18
CA VAL A 103 11.12 -5.16 -3.10
C VAL A 103 10.73 -6.29 -4.03
N LYS A 104 10.93 -6.09 -5.34
CA LYS A 104 10.55 -7.05 -6.36
C LYS A 104 11.56 -8.20 -6.46
N HIS A 105 11.04 -9.43 -6.42
CA HIS A 105 11.82 -10.66 -6.64
C HIS A 105 13.07 -10.74 -5.74
N ASP A 106 12.91 -10.38 -4.48
CA ASP A 106 13.96 -10.53 -3.48
C ASP A 106 13.36 -11.08 -2.20
N ASN A 107 14.13 -11.86 -1.46
CA ASN A 107 13.70 -12.40 -0.17
C ASN A 107 14.34 -11.57 0.93
N VAL A 108 13.58 -10.64 1.48
CA VAL A 108 14.04 -9.81 2.58
C VAL A 108 13.13 -10.01 3.78
N HIS A 109 13.67 -9.82 4.97
CA HIS A 109 12.89 -9.81 6.19
C HIS A 109 12.32 -8.43 6.44
N THR A 110 11.08 -8.39 6.92
CA THR A 110 10.41 -7.13 7.18
C THR A 110 10.96 -6.47 8.44
N LYS A 111 11.32 -5.19 8.33
CA LYS A 111 11.69 -4.36 9.47
C LYS A 111 10.59 -3.36 9.74
N VAL A 112 10.10 -3.32 10.99
CA VAL A 112 9.11 -2.32 11.40
C VAL A 112 9.89 -1.12 11.95
N MET A 113 9.73 0.02 11.30
CA MET A 113 10.41 1.25 11.66
C MET A 113 9.69 1.95 12.82
N PRO A 114 10.36 2.84 13.54
CA PRO A 114 9.69 3.62 14.58
C PRO A 114 8.48 4.35 14.03
N SER A 115 7.40 4.34 14.82
CA SER A 115 6.14 4.96 14.39
C SER A 115 6.24 6.47 14.30
N ILE A 116 5.49 7.04 13.38
CA ILE A 116 5.39 8.48 13.20
C ILE A 116 4.11 8.96 13.88
N PHE A 117 4.19 10.02 14.67
CA PHE A 117 3.04 10.64 15.31
C PHE A 117 2.85 12.03 14.72
N VAL A 118 1.69 12.24 14.09
CA VAL A 118 1.36 13.51 13.44
C VAL A 118 0.44 14.30 14.37
N LYS A 119 0.84 15.52 14.71
CA LYS A 119 0.01 16.42 15.49
C LYS A 119 -0.86 17.26 14.57
N ASN A 120 -2.12 17.34 14.95
CA ASN A 120 -3.07 18.21 14.26
C ASN A 120 -3.07 19.62 14.89
#